data_de4a3063ce60e5e38b8aa4c5afadbf74
#
_entry.id   de4a3063ce60e5e38b8aa4c5afadbf74
#
_cell.length_a   1.000
_cell.length_b   1.000
_cell.length_c   1.000
_cell.angle_alpha   90.00
_cell.angle_beta   90.00
_cell.angle_gamma   90.00
#
_symmetry.space_group_name_H-M   'P 1'
#
loop_
_entity.id
_entity.type
_entity.pdbx_description
1 polymer ?
#
loop_
_entity_poly.entity_id
_entity_poly.type
_entity_poly.pdbx_seq_one_letter_code
_entity_poly.pdbx_strand_id
1 'polypeptide(L)'
;MLAYATFVPINHDWTVKFPEHLAQLRKERSLTQPQLAEKIGLHVAQIRRYEAGTSQPTLDVIRSLAVALGVSADELLFAKDERGPDDALKLQFEAVSRFDPESKKVVQQVLDSMILQQEARRWSAGR
;
A
#
# COMPACT_ATOMS: atom_id res chain seq x y z
N MET A 1 4.28 -8.25 -14.85
CA MET A 1 3.01 -8.11 -15.59
C MET A 1 2.29 -6.85 -15.17
N LEU A 2 1.81 -6.13 -16.15
CA LEU A 2 1.16 -4.83 -15.93
C LEU A 2 -0.36 -4.91 -15.87
N ALA A 3 -0.94 -6.04 -16.29
CA ALA A 3 -2.38 -6.15 -16.48
C ALA A 3 -3.18 -5.95 -15.20
N TYR A 4 -2.74 -6.47 -14.08
CA TYR A 4 -3.48 -6.30 -12.84
C TYR A 4 -3.10 -5.05 -12.05
N ALA A 5 -2.05 -4.35 -12.46
CA ALA A 5 -1.72 -3.05 -11.89
C ALA A 5 -2.64 -1.94 -12.40
N THR A 6 -3.23 -2.13 -13.59
CA THR A 6 -4.12 -1.13 -14.18
C THR A 6 -5.54 -1.18 -13.65
N PHE A 7 -5.86 -2.16 -12.80
CA PHE A 7 -7.21 -2.35 -12.33
C PHE A 7 -7.47 -1.83 -10.92
N VAL A 8 -6.70 -0.94 -10.43
CA VAL A 8 -7.08 -0.21 -9.21
C VAL A 8 -8.11 0.83 -9.66
N PRO A 9 -9.38 0.71 -9.29
CA PRO A 9 -10.33 1.78 -9.59
C PRO A 9 -9.77 3.06 -8.99
N ILE A 10 -9.68 4.09 -9.82
CA ILE A 10 -9.31 5.40 -9.33
C ILE A 10 -10.49 5.88 -8.48
N ASN A 11 -10.54 5.33 -7.30
CA ASN A 11 -11.49 5.76 -6.31
C ASN A 11 -10.73 6.73 -5.42
N HIS A 12 -11.26 7.91 -5.24
CA HIS A 12 -10.62 8.93 -4.42
C HIS A 12 -10.55 8.56 -2.93
N ASP A 13 -11.02 7.38 -2.57
CA ASP A 13 -11.01 6.88 -1.20
C ASP A 13 -9.60 6.78 -0.61
N TRP A 14 -8.57 6.56 -1.44
CA TRP A 14 -7.20 6.48 -0.93
C TRP A 14 -6.73 7.81 -0.32
N THR A 15 -7.23 8.94 -0.87
CA THR A 15 -6.87 10.26 -0.35
C THR A 15 -7.50 10.53 1.01
N VAL A 16 -8.63 9.90 1.29
CA VAL A 16 -9.28 9.98 2.60
C VAL A 16 -8.60 9.06 3.61
N LYS A 17 -8.17 7.90 3.15
CA LYS A 17 -7.54 6.89 4.03
C LYS A 17 -6.13 7.26 4.47
N PHE A 18 -5.37 7.96 3.64
CA PHE A 18 -4.01 8.34 3.98
C PHE A 18 -3.92 9.23 5.23
N PRO A 19 -4.74 10.28 5.40
CA PRO A 19 -4.69 11.09 6.61
C PRO A 19 -4.91 10.29 7.89
N GLU A 20 -5.89 9.42 7.91
CA GLU A 20 -6.19 8.56 9.06
C GLU A 20 -5.07 7.56 9.31
N HIS A 21 -4.52 6.99 8.24
CA HIS A 21 -3.45 6.01 8.32
C HIS A 21 -2.16 6.65 8.85
N LEU A 22 -1.84 7.85 8.40
CA LEU A 22 -0.69 8.59 8.91
C LEU A 22 -0.83 8.86 10.41
N ALA A 23 -1.99 9.34 10.84
CA ALA A 23 -2.26 9.60 12.26
C ALA A 23 -2.14 8.32 13.09
N GLN A 24 -2.66 7.20 12.59
CA GLN A 24 -2.58 5.92 13.27
C GLN A 24 -1.14 5.44 13.42
N LEU A 25 -0.36 5.47 12.36
CA LEU A 25 1.05 5.08 12.40
C LEU A 25 1.86 5.94 13.36
N ARG A 26 1.61 7.25 13.35
CA ARG A 26 2.25 8.16 14.28
C ARG A 26 1.95 7.80 15.74
N LYS A 27 0.68 7.57 16.05
CA LYS A 27 0.24 7.20 17.41
C LYS A 27 0.82 5.85 17.85
N GLU A 28 0.89 4.89 16.95
CA GLU A 28 1.51 3.59 17.23
C GLU A 28 2.98 3.71 17.62
N ARG A 29 3.68 4.75 17.14
CA ARG A 29 5.07 5.03 17.51
C ARG A 29 5.16 5.98 18.70
N SER A 30 4.05 6.27 19.35
CA SER A 30 4.00 7.18 20.50
C SER A 30 4.57 8.57 20.21
N LEU A 31 4.36 9.05 18.99
CA LEU A 31 4.81 10.38 18.56
C LEU A 31 3.65 11.34 18.56
N THR A 32 3.88 12.56 19.03
CA THR A 32 2.97 13.68 18.84
C THR A 32 3.17 14.27 17.44
N GLN A 33 2.23 15.10 16.99
CA GLN A 33 2.38 15.80 15.72
C GLN A 33 3.64 16.67 15.68
N PRO A 34 3.94 17.47 16.73
CA PRO A 34 5.19 18.22 16.78
C PRO A 34 6.45 17.36 16.75
N GLN A 35 6.43 16.21 17.44
CA GLN A 35 7.58 15.30 17.44
C GLN A 35 7.83 14.69 16.06
N LEU A 36 6.79 14.31 15.36
CA LEU A 36 6.94 13.82 13.99
C LEU A 36 7.46 14.92 13.06
N ALA A 37 6.91 16.11 13.16
CA ALA A 37 7.36 17.26 12.37
C ALA A 37 8.84 17.55 12.59
N GLU A 38 9.28 17.57 13.83
CA GLU A 38 10.70 17.76 14.17
C GLU A 38 11.58 16.67 13.56
N LYS A 39 11.12 15.43 13.63
CA LYS A 39 11.87 14.29 13.13
C LYS A 39 12.16 14.37 11.63
N ILE A 40 11.25 14.94 10.85
CA ILE A 40 11.38 15.06 9.40
C ILE A 40 11.72 16.48 8.92
N GLY A 41 11.95 17.41 9.85
CA GLY A 41 12.34 18.76 9.50
C GLY A 41 11.24 19.61 8.89
N LEU A 42 9.98 19.32 9.23
CA LEU A 42 8.83 20.09 8.76
C LEU A 42 8.19 20.88 9.89
N HIS A 43 7.40 21.86 9.51
CA HIS A 43 6.58 22.60 10.47
C HIS A 43 5.38 21.76 10.89
N VAL A 44 5.00 21.82 12.16
CA VAL A 44 3.88 21.03 12.69
C VAL A 44 2.56 21.31 11.96
N ALA A 45 2.39 22.52 11.45
CA ALA A 45 1.20 22.89 10.67
C ALA A 45 1.05 22.02 9.41
N GLN A 46 2.15 21.60 8.81
CA GLN A 46 2.11 20.72 7.65
C GLN A 46 1.65 19.31 8.02
N ILE A 47 2.13 18.78 9.13
CA ILE A 47 1.67 17.47 9.63
C ILE A 47 0.16 17.51 9.93
N ARG A 48 -0.30 18.58 10.56
CA ARG A 48 -1.74 18.78 10.84
C ARG A 48 -2.57 18.74 9.56
N ARG A 49 -2.11 19.42 8.50
CA ARG A 49 -2.83 19.44 7.22
C ARG A 49 -2.85 18.07 6.56
N TYR A 50 -1.75 17.32 6.62
CA TYR A 50 -1.70 15.98 6.09
C TYR A 50 -2.68 15.05 6.81
N GLU A 51 -2.73 15.12 8.13
CA GLU A 51 -3.65 14.30 8.94
C GLU A 51 -5.10 14.76 8.83
N ALA A 52 -5.33 16.01 8.51
CA ALA A 52 -6.68 16.54 8.26
C ALA A 52 -7.17 16.30 6.83
N GLY A 53 -6.28 15.89 5.93
CA GLY A 53 -6.64 15.67 4.53
C GLY A 53 -6.76 16.94 3.70
N THR A 54 -6.30 18.08 4.21
CA THR A 54 -6.39 19.38 3.52
C THR A 54 -5.18 19.66 2.62
N SER A 55 -4.13 18.85 2.72
CA SER A 55 -2.94 18.97 1.90
C SER A 55 -2.36 17.58 1.65
N GLN A 56 -1.75 17.39 0.50
CA GLN A 56 -1.06 16.14 0.16
C GLN A 56 0.44 16.35 0.26
N PRO A 57 1.17 15.39 0.87
CA PRO A 57 2.61 15.47 0.92
C PRO A 57 3.25 15.25 -0.45
N THR A 58 4.40 15.86 -0.65
CA THR A 58 5.24 15.58 -1.82
C THR A 58 5.87 14.20 -1.67
N LEU A 59 6.44 13.70 -2.76
CA LEU A 59 7.17 12.43 -2.75
C LEU A 59 8.32 12.44 -1.73
N ASP A 60 9.05 13.55 -1.63
CA ASP A 60 10.15 13.67 -0.68
C ASP A 60 9.65 13.58 0.77
N VAL A 61 8.52 14.21 1.06
CA VAL A 61 7.91 14.14 2.39
C VAL A 61 7.44 12.72 2.70
N ILE A 62 6.86 12.02 1.73
CA ILE A 62 6.44 10.63 1.90
C ILE A 62 7.64 9.74 2.25
N ARG A 63 8.77 9.92 1.56
CA ARG A 63 10.00 9.19 1.87
C ARG A 63 10.46 9.47 3.30
N SER A 64 10.47 10.74 3.70
CA SER A 64 10.87 11.14 5.05
C SER A 64 9.93 10.56 6.11
N LEU A 65 8.63 10.56 5.86
CA LEU A 65 7.65 9.97 6.75
C LEU A 65 7.85 8.47 6.92
N ALA A 66 8.08 7.76 5.82
CA ALA A 66 8.32 6.31 5.85
C ALA A 66 9.55 5.98 6.69
N VAL A 67 10.65 6.70 6.49
CA VAL A 67 11.88 6.51 7.27
C VAL A 67 11.64 6.83 8.75
N ALA A 68 11.01 7.96 9.04
CA ALA A 68 10.77 8.41 10.42
C ALA A 68 9.84 7.46 11.20
N LEU A 69 8.85 6.89 10.52
CA LEU A 69 7.90 5.96 11.12
C LEU A 69 8.39 4.50 11.10
N GLY A 70 9.49 4.23 10.40
CA GLY A 70 10.03 2.87 10.31
C GLY A 70 9.13 1.92 9.53
N VAL A 71 8.45 2.42 8.50
CA VAL A 71 7.55 1.64 7.65
C VAL A 71 7.97 1.78 6.20
N SER A 72 7.46 0.89 5.34
CA SER A 72 7.63 1.03 3.90
C SER A 72 6.68 2.10 3.36
N ALA A 73 6.96 2.61 2.17
CA ALA A 73 6.04 3.52 1.49
C ALA A 73 4.70 2.84 1.24
N ASP A 74 4.70 1.55 0.96
CA ASP A 74 3.49 0.74 0.78
C ASP A 74 2.62 0.77 2.04
N GLU A 75 3.22 0.54 3.21
CA GLU A 75 2.49 0.58 4.48
C GLU A 75 1.94 1.96 4.81
N LEU A 76 2.65 3.00 4.38
CA LEU A 76 2.22 4.38 4.60
C LEU A 76 1.05 4.76 3.70
N LEU A 77 1.05 4.31 2.45
CA LEU A 77 0.10 4.75 1.44
C LEU A 77 -1.14 3.87 1.34
N PHE A 78 -1.04 2.61 1.71
CA PHE A 78 -2.14 1.66 1.54
C PHE A 78 -2.58 1.08 2.88
N ALA A 79 -3.88 0.91 3.05
CA ALA A 79 -4.41 0.12 4.14
C ALA A 79 -4.07 -1.35 3.93
N LYS A 80 -4.11 -2.13 5.01
CA LYS A 80 -3.73 -3.56 4.98
C LYS A 80 -4.47 -4.38 3.93
N ASP A 81 -5.71 -4.01 3.65
CA ASP A 81 -6.59 -4.74 2.73
C ASP A 81 -6.63 -4.16 1.32
N GLU A 82 -5.98 -3.01 1.08
CA GLU A 82 -5.97 -2.40 -0.24
C GLU A 82 -4.99 -3.07 -1.18
N ARG A 83 -3.90 -3.54 -0.65
CA ARG A 83 -2.85 -4.16 -1.43
C ARG A 83 -2.14 -5.21 -0.61
N GLY A 84 -2.17 -6.39 -1.08
CA GLY A 84 -1.57 -7.54 -0.40
C GLY A 84 -2.43 -8.77 -0.60
N PRO A 85 -1.93 -9.92 -0.19
CA PRO A 85 -2.69 -11.15 -0.35
C PRO A 85 -3.92 -11.13 0.55
N ASP A 86 -5.02 -11.59 -0.02
CA ASP A 86 -6.24 -11.92 0.68
C ASP A 86 -5.91 -12.91 1.82
N ASP A 87 -6.58 -12.77 2.96
CA ASP A 87 -6.38 -13.67 4.09
C ASP A 87 -6.58 -15.14 3.73
N ALA A 88 -7.50 -15.42 2.80
CA ALA A 88 -7.74 -16.77 2.32
C ALA A 88 -6.53 -17.38 1.60
N LEU A 89 -5.70 -16.55 0.97
CA LEU A 89 -4.54 -16.99 0.21
C LEU A 89 -3.22 -16.78 0.94
N LYS A 90 -3.24 -16.08 2.06
CA LYS A 90 -2.03 -15.69 2.78
C LYS A 90 -1.17 -16.88 3.19
N LEU A 91 -1.78 -17.91 3.75
CA LEU A 91 -1.08 -19.11 4.18
C LEU A 91 -0.47 -19.86 2.99
N GLN A 92 -1.15 -19.86 1.86
CA GLN A 92 -0.67 -20.47 0.63
C GLN A 92 0.55 -19.73 0.09
N PHE A 93 0.53 -18.40 0.10
CA PHE A 93 1.68 -17.60 -0.30
C PHE A 93 2.88 -17.81 0.62
N GLU A 94 2.65 -17.92 1.93
CA GLU A 94 3.71 -18.22 2.89
C GLU A 94 4.34 -19.59 2.61
N ALA A 95 3.52 -20.60 2.32
CA ALA A 95 4.01 -21.92 1.98
C ALA A 95 4.82 -21.92 0.68
N VAL A 96 4.32 -21.24 -0.34
CA VAL A 96 5.00 -21.11 -1.64
C VAL A 96 6.33 -20.39 -1.51
N SER A 97 6.45 -19.45 -0.58
CA SER A 97 7.70 -18.71 -0.38
C SER A 97 8.88 -19.62 0.02
N ARG A 98 8.58 -20.81 0.56
CA ARG A 98 9.59 -21.80 0.96
C ARG A 98 9.90 -22.82 -0.14
N PHE A 99 9.24 -22.75 -1.27
CA PHE A 99 9.50 -23.63 -2.40
C PHE A 99 10.87 -23.36 -3.00
N ASP A 100 11.43 -24.37 -3.66
CA ASP A 100 12.62 -24.18 -4.47
C ASP A 100 12.35 -23.24 -5.65
N PRO A 101 13.40 -22.65 -6.26
CA PRO A 101 13.20 -21.68 -7.33
C PRO A 101 12.41 -22.20 -8.53
N GLU A 102 12.60 -23.46 -8.90
CA GLU A 102 11.89 -24.05 -10.04
C GLU A 102 10.40 -24.19 -9.76
N SER A 103 10.05 -24.66 -8.58
CA SER A 103 8.66 -24.81 -8.16
C SER A 103 7.96 -23.46 -8.03
N LYS A 104 8.66 -22.44 -7.50
CA LYS A 104 8.13 -21.08 -7.47
C LYS A 104 7.81 -20.56 -8.86
N LYS A 105 8.68 -20.84 -9.82
CA LYS A 105 8.47 -20.41 -11.21
C LYS A 105 7.22 -21.04 -11.81
N VAL A 106 6.98 -22.31 -11.53
CA VAL A 106 5.76 -22.99 -11.97
C VAL A 106 4.52 -22.34 -11.36
N VAL A 107 4.55 -22.05 -10.05
CA VAL A 107 3.43 -21.38 -9.38
C VAL A 107 3.17 -20.01 -10.01
N GLN A 108 4.21 -19.24 -10.28
CA GLN A 108 4.09 -17.94 -10.95
C GLN A 108 3.43 -18.06 -12.33
N GLN A 109 3.82 -19.06 -13.10
CA GLN A 109 3.24 -19.31 -14.43
C GLN A 109 1.76 -19.67 -14.33
N VAL A 110 1.39 -20.50 -13.37
CA VAL A 110 -0.01 -20.86 -13.13
C VAL A 110 -0.83 -19.64 -12.74
N LEU A 111 -0.33 -18.83 -11.80
CA LEU A 111 -1.00 -17.63 -11.36
C LEU A 111 -1.15 -16.62 -12.50
N ASP A 112 -0.11 -16.40 -13.28
CA ASP A 112 -0.17 -15.48 -14.43
C ASP A 112 -1.23 -15.92 -15.43
N SER A 113 -1.30 -17.22 -15.72
CA SER A 113 -2.30 -17.76 -16.64
C SER A 113 -3.72 -17.57 -16.11
N MET A 114 -3.94 -17.82 -14.84
CA MET A 114 -5.25 -17.65 -14.21
C MET A 114 -5.66 -16.18 -14.14
N ILE A 115 -4.72 -15.30 -13.82
CA ILE A 115 -4.97 -13.86 -13.77
C ILE A 115 -5.37 -13.36 -15.16
N LEU A 116 -4.62 -13.74 -16.18
CA LEU A 116 -4.91 -13.37 -17.56
C LEU A 116 -6.30 -13.85 -18.01
N GLN A 117 -6.65 -15.09 -17.64
CA GLN A 117 -7.96 -15.65 -17.95
C GLN A 117 -9.10 -14.88 -17.29
N GLN A 118 -8.95 -14.52 -16.03
CA GLN A 118 -9.95 -13.74 -15.30
C GLN A 118 -10.10 -12.33 -15.90
N GLU A 119 -9.01 -11.70 -16.26
CA GLU A 119 -9.06 -10.38 -16.91
C GLU A 119 -9.73 -10.44 -18.28
N ALA A 120 -9.48 -11.48 -19.06
CA ALA A 120 -10.15 -11.69 -20.36
C ALA A 120 -11.67 -11.82 -20.19
N ARG A 121 -12.12 -12.55 -19.17
CA ARG A 121 -13.55 -12.68 -18.85
C ARG A 121 -14.16 -11.33 -18.48
N ARG A 122 -13.44 -10.55 -17.71
CA ARG A 122 -13.89 -9.21 -17.30
C ARG A 122 -14.05 -8.28 -18.50
N TRP A 123 -13.10 -8.31 -19.42
CA TRP A 123 -13.18 -7.54 -20.65
C TRP A 123 -14.38 -7.94 -21.50
N SER A 124 -14.66 -9.23 -21.59
CA SER A 124 -15.83 -9.74 -22.32
C SER A 124 -17.14 -9.35 -21.66
N ALA A 125 -17.20 -9.36 -20.33
CA ALA A 125 -18.40 -9.00 -19.56
C ALA A 125 -18.68 -7.49 -19.58
N GLY A 126 -17.64 -6.67 -19.77
CA GLY A 126 -17.76 -5.21 -19.80
C GLY A 126 -18.26 -4.65 -21.13
N ARG A 127 -18.56 -5.50 -22.10
CA ARG A 127 -19.14 -5.10 -23.39
C ARG A 127 -20.67 -5.30 -23.34
#